data_6199a6b3c72fea664fe533ee4af2bb05
#
_entry.id   6199a6b3c72fea664fe533ee4af2bb05
#
_cell.length_a   1.000
_cell.length_b   1.000
_cell.length_c   1.000
_cell.angle_alpha   90.00
_cell.angle_beta   90.00
_cell.angle_gamma   90.00
#
_symmetry.space_group_name_H-M   'P 1'
#
loop_
_entity.id
_entity.type
_entity.pdbx_description
1 polymer ?
#
loop_
_entity_poly.entity_id
_entity_poly.type
_entity_poly.pdbx_seq_one_letter_code
_entity_poly.pdbx_strand_id
1 'polypeptide(L)'
;MMGAMSSADHETPDQAQVHGDEQGSAPLRVDAERNRKRILDAARHAFATEGIDVSMSAVARAAGVGVATLFRRFPTREDLLDAVFADTMRGYVEAAQTAQADPDPWNGFTGYIRAVCSMQVANRGFADVLTMTFPAAAHLEEQRARAYQGFLHLIEAAKATGKLRPDFVDQDMVVLLMANAGVITAAGNTAPDSSARLVAYLIQAFTAPQPATLPPPPDPDALAHAMLGLDCADTRK
;
A
#
# COMPACT_ATOMS: atom_id res chain seq x y z
N MET A 1 72.63 59.70 30.18
CA MET A 1 71.63 60.61 29.59
C MET A 1 70.50 59.76 29.17
N MET A 2 69.49 59.83 29.96
CA MET A 2 68.16 60.36 29.60
C MET A 2 67.53 59.60 28.39
N GLY A 3 66.40 59.05 28.41
CA GLY A 3 65.23 59.21 29.27
C GLY A 3 64.11 58.39 28.74
N ALA A 4 63.20 58.23 29.67
CA ALA A 4 61.72 58.20 29.53
C ALA A 4 61.08 57.13 28.69
N MET A 5 60.41 56.19 29.37
CA MET A 5 58.98 56.11 29.65
C MET A 5 58.04 56.17 28.41
N SER A 6 57.29 55.11 28.14
CA SER A 6 55.87 55.23 28.15
C SER A 6 55.20 53.86 28.08
N SER A 7 54.27 53.62 28.98
CA SER A 7 53.29 52.50 29.01
C SER A 7 52.37 52.63 27.82
N ALA A 8 51.94 51.49 27.26
CA ALA A 8 50.75 51.40 26.46
C ALA A 8 50.02 50.13 26.86
N ASP A 9 48.83 50.34 27.36
CA ASP A 9 47.84 49.38 27.79
C ASP A 9 47.53 48.44 26.66
N HIS A 10 47.49 47.13 26.96
CA HIS A 10 46.98 46.09 26.05
C HIS A 10 45.64 45.66 26.52
N GLU A 11 44.59 46.27 25.93
CA GLU A 11 43.22 45.85 26.08
C GLU A 11 43.03 44.50 25.36
N THR A 12 42.60 43.52 26.11
CA THR A 12 42.18 42.21 25.62
C THR A 12 40.78 42.33 25.07
N PRO A 13 40.48 41.89 23.83
CA PRO A 13 39.10 41.84 23.35
C PRO A 13 38.37 40.67 24.01
N ASP A 14 37.24 41.01 24.54
CA ASP A 14 36.15 40.18 25.06
C ASP A 14 35.80 39.05 24.07
N GLN A 15 36.01 37.79 24.47
CA GLN A 15 35.51 36.62 23.75
C GLN A 15 34.04 36.45 24.09
N ALA A 16 33.19 37.03 23.27
CA ALA A 16 31.77 36.71 23.25
C ALA A 16 31.57 35.21 22.94
N GLN A 17 31.23 34.47 23.97
CA GLN A 17 30.76 33.08 23.86
C GLN A 17 29.45 33.04 23.07
N VAL A 18 29.54 32.63 21.82
CA VAL A 18 28.38 32.19 21.02
C VAL A 18 28.05 30.79 21.48
N HIS A 19 27.24 30.68 22.51
CA HIS A 19 26.53 29.43 22.80
C HIS A 19 25.36 29.31 21.83
N GLY A 20 25.62 28.63 20.72
CA GLY A 20 24.59 28.27 19.75
C GLY A 20 23.59 27.26 20.34
N ASP A 21 22.32 27.56 20.16
CA ASP A 21 21.11 26.80 20.47
C ASP A 21 21.05 25.42 19.75
N GLU A 22 21.93 24.48 20.07
CA GLU A 22 21.83 23.11 19.54
C GLU A 22 21.02 22.15 20.42
N GLN A 23 20.61 22.55 21.63
CA GLN A 23 19.95 21.65 22.58
C GLN A 23 18.41 21.62 22.48
N GLY A 24 17.77 22.49 21.69
CA GLY A 24 16.32 22.55 21.55
C GLY A 24 15.71 21.65 20.44
N SER A 25 16.54 21.15 19.51
CA SER A 25 16.02 20.43 18.33
C SER A 25 15.84 18.92 18.53
N ALA A 26 16.58 18.29 19.43
CA ALA A 26 16.54 16.85 19.67
C ALA A 26 15.21 16.38 20.33
N PRO A 27 14.68 17.02 21.40
CA PRO A 27 13.41 16.63 21.98
C PRO A 27 12.22 16.77 21.01
N LEU A 28 12.18 17.85 20.24
CA LEU A 28 11.14 18.10 19.24
C LEU A 28 11.14 17.05 18.11
N ARG A 29 12.30 16.58 17.67
CA ARG A 29 12.43 15.51 16.68
C ARG A 29 11.94 14.17 17.22
N VAL A 30 12.29 13.83 18.46
CA VAL A 30 11.86 12.61 19.14
C VAL A 30 10.34 12.59 19.32
N ASP A 31 9.74 13.69 19.76
CA ASP A 31 8.27 13.80 19.92
C ASP A 31 7.56 13.75 18.56
N ALA A 32 8.15 14.34 17.54
CA ALA A 32 7.63 14.30 16.19
C ALA A 32 7.63 12.87 15.62
N GLU A 33 8.69 12.09 15.84
CA GLU A 33 8.75 10.69 15.39
C GLU A 33 7.82 9.78 16.19
N ARG A 34 7.72 10.01 17.52
CA ARG A 34 6.75 9.31 18.37
C ARG A 34 5.31 9.55 17.90
N ASN A 35 4.96 10.79 17.57
CA ASN A 35 3.64 11.11 17.04
C ASN A 35 3.39 10.47 15.67
N ARG A 36 4.39 10.48 14.78
CA ARG A 36 4.31 9.81 13.47
C ARG A 36 4.02 8.32 13.64
N LYS A 37 4.77 7.64 14.53
CA LYS A 37 4.55 6.22 14.82
C LYS A 37 3.14 5.96 15.35
N ARG A 38 2.66 6.76 16.32
CA ARG A 38 1.30 6.62 16.87
C ARG A 38 0.22 6.78 15.81
N ILE A 39 0.39 7.74 14.88
CA ILE A 39 -0.54 7.94 13.78
C ILE A 39 -0.54 6.72 12.85
N LEU A 40 0.63 6.21 12.46
CA LEU A 40 0.74 5.04 11.60
C LEU A 40 0.15 3.79 12.25
N ASP A 41 0.41 3.54 13.54
CA ASP A 41 -0.10 2.38 14.25
C ASP A 41 -1.63 2.44 14.37
N ALA A 42 -2.19 3.61 14.68
CA ALA A 42 -3.63 3.82 14.72
C ALA A 42 -4.28 3.67 13.34
N ALA A 43 -3.66 4.22 12.30
CA ALA A 43 -4.16 4.10 10.92
C ALA A 43 -4.11 2.65 10.43
N ARG A 44 -3.01 1.92 10.68
CA ARG A 44 -2.91 0.48 10.35
C ARG A 44 -4.04 -0.32 10.98
N HIS A 45 -4.30 -0.09 12.27
CA HIS A 45 -5.37 -0.80 12.97
C HIS A 45 -6.75 -0.45 12.39
N ALA A 46 -7.05 0.83 12.22
CA ALA A 46 -8.33 1.28 11.69
C ALA A 46 -8.57 0.77 10.26
N PHE A 47 -7.59 0.92 9.37
CA PHE A 47 -7.72 0.45 7.98
C PHE A 47 -7.82 -1.08 7.89
N ALA A 48 -7.11 -1.83 8.75
CA ALA A 48 -7.20 -3.28 8.75
C ALA A 48 -8.57 -3.82 9.20
N THR A 49 -9.27 -3.08 10.08
CA THR A 49 -10.55 -3.52 10.67
C THR A 49 -11.78 -2.90 10.01
N GLU A 50 -11.71 -1.64 9.61
CA GLU A 50 -12.84 -0.86 9.12
C GLU A 50 -12.75 -0.55 7.61
N GLY A 51 -11.58 -0.81 6.98
CA GLY A 51 -11.31 -0.42 5.60
C GLY A 51 -10.74 0.99 5.50
N ILE A 52 -10.41 1.42 4.28
CA ILE A 52 -9.72 2.69 4.08
C ILE A 52 -10.62 3.92 4.23
N ASP A 53 -11.94 3.79 4.30
CA ASP A 53 -12.88 4.93 4.39
C ASP A 53 -12.88 5.64 5.74
N VAL A 54 -12.11 5.13 6.71
CA VAL A 54 -11.93 5.78 8.00
C VAL A 54 -11.42 7.21 7.84
N SER A 55 -12.09 8.17 8.50
CA SER A 55 -11.73 9.59 8.36
C SER A 55 -10.40 9.93 9.03
N MET A 56 -9.67 10.91 8.48
CA MET A 56 -8.43 11.43 9.08
C MET A 56 -8.64 11.89 10.54
N SER A 57 -9.80 12.45 10.85
CA SER A 57 -10.16 12.86 12.22
C SER A 57 -10.33 11.66 13.16
N ALA A 58 -10.89 10.54 12.68
CA ALA A 58 -10.99 9.30 13.45
C ALA A 58 -9.60 8.71 13.73
N VAL A 59 -8.72 8.69 12.74
CA VAL A 59 -7.32 8.28 12.90
C VAL A 59 -6.59 9.17 13.92
N ALA A 60 -6.72 10.49 13.83
CA ALA A 60 -6.09 11.41 14.79
C ALA A 60 -6.55 11.15 16.22
N ARG A 61 -7.86 10.94 16.43
CA ARG A 61 -8.44 10.60 17.71
C ARG A 61 -7.91 9.26 18.26
N ALA A 62 -7.87 8.23 17.42
CA ALA A 62 -7.35 6.91 17.78
C ALA A 62 -5.85 6.96 18.14
N ALA A 63 -5.08 7.80 17.43
CA ALA A 63 -3.67 8.05 17.70
C ALA A 63 -3.44 8.90 18.95
N GLY A 64 -4.47 9.55 19.52
CA GLY A 64 -4.36 10.50 20.62
C GLY A 64 -3.54 11.74 20.26
N VAL A 65 -3.68 12.24 19.02
CA VAL A 65 -3.03 13.46 18.53
C VAL A 65 -4.09 14.46 18.04
N GLY A 66 -3.72 15.74 18.01
CA GLY A 66 -4.58 16.75 17.38
C GLY A 66 -4.65 16.55 15.87
N VAL A 67 -5.83 16.82 15.26
CA VAL A 67 -6.06 16.74 13.81
C VAL A 67 -5.05 17.59 13.05
N ALA A 68 -4.72 18.80 13.52
CA ALA A 68 -3.69 19.66 12.93
C ALA A 68 -2.29 19.02 12.95
N THR A 69 -1.97 18.22 13.98
CA THR A 69 -0.70 17.48 14.07
C THR A 69 -0.67 16.36 13.04
N LEU A 70 -1.79 15.68 12.80
CA LEU A 70 -1.89 14.65 11.78
C LEU A 70 -1.68 15.26 10.39
N PHE A 71 -2.42 16.33 10.02
CA PHE A 71 -2.28 16.97 8.71
C PHE A 71 -0.91 17.61 8.48
N ARG A 72 -0.21 18.05 9.52
CA ARG A 72 1.18 18.52 9.38
C ARG A 72 2.14 17.38 9.01
N ARG A 73 1.84 16.12 9.39
CA ARG A 73 2.64 14.93 9.10
C ARG A 73 2.26 14.23 7.81
N PHE A 74 0.97 14.20 7.54
CA PHE A 74 0.34 13.59 6.37
C PHE A 74 -0.65 14.60 5.81
N PRO A 75 -0.19 15.50 4.93
CA PRO A 75 -1.01 16.57 4.38
C PRO A 75 -2.25 16.09 3.66
N THR A 76 -2.16 14.93 3.01
CA THR A 76 -3.25 14.28 2.31
C THR A 76 -3.56 12.90 2.91
N ARG A 77 -4.70 12.35 2.52
CA ARG A 77 -5.07 10.97 2.83
C ARG A 77 -4.12 9.99 2.14
N GLU A 78 -3.76 10.30 0.90
CA GLU A 78 -2.86 9.52 0.07
C GLU A 78 -1.46 9.41 0.67
N ASP A 79 -0.93 10.48 1.27
CA ASP A 79 0.33 10.44 2.02
C ASP A 79 0.27 9.45 3.20
N LEU A 80 -0.89 9.39 3.87
CA LEU A 80 -1.09 8.44 4.96
C LEU A 80 -1.22 7.01 4.44
N LEU A 81 -1.95 6.79 3.34
CA LEU A 81 -2.08 5.48 2.70
C LEU A 81 -0.72 4.96 2.24
N ASP A 82 0.08 5.77 1.53
CA ASP A 82 1.44 5.44 1.12
C ASP A 82 2.29 4.96 2.31
N ALA A 83 2.27 5.71 3.40
CA ALA A 83 3.08 5.40 4.57
C ALA A 83 2.57 4.16 5.35
N VAL A 84 1.25 3.93 5.38
CA VAL A 84 0.63 2.78 6.07
C VAL A 84 0.87 1.49 5.30
N PHE A 85 0.69 1.52 3.98
CA PHE A 85 0.74 0.32 3.15
C PHE A 85 2.11 0.03 2.53
N ALA A 86 3.13 0.87 2.76
CA ALA A 86 4.46 0.70 2.20
C ALA A 86 5.04 -0.72 2.36
N ASP A 87 4.95 -1.28 3.58
CA ASP A 87 5.46 -2.63 3.87
C ASP A 87 4.60 -3.72 3.23
N THR A 88 3.28 -3.55 3.25
CA THR A 88 2.34 -4.50 2.64
C THR A 88 2.50 -4.54 1.12
N MET A 89 2.67 -3.37 0.48
CA MET A 89 2.91 -3.29 -0.96
C MET A 89 4.27 -3.88 -1.36
N ARG A 90 5.28 -3.75 -0.50
CA ARG A 90 6.55 -4.46 -0.70
C ARG A 90 6.35 -5.96 -0.70
N GLY A 91 5.64 -6.51 0.30
CA GLY A 91 5.29 -7.93 0.36
C GLY A 91 4.46 -8.39 -0.85
N TYR A 92 3.62 -7.52 -1.40
CA TYR A 92 2.87 -7.80 -2.63
C TYR A 92 3.79 -7.95 -3.86
N VAL A 93 4.79 -7.09 -4.01
CA VAL A 93 5.83 -7.22 -5.05
C VAL A 93 6.68 -8.47 -4.83
N GLU A 94 7.11 -8.73 -3.59
CA GLU A 94 7.89 -9.91 -3.21
C GLU A 94 7.13 -11.21 -3.50
N ALA A 95 5.80 -11.23 -3.31
CA ALA A 95 4.96 -12.38 -3.66
C ALA A 95 5.03 -12.69 -5.16
N ALA A 96 5.02 -11.68 -6.04
CA ALA A 96 5.20 -11.86 -7.47
C ALA A 96 6.59 -12.41 -7.82
N GLN A 97 7.64 -11.87 -7.20
CA GLN A 97 9.02 -12.32 -7.40
C GLN A 97 9.23 -13.77 -6.94
N THR A 98 8.70 -14.12 -5.77
CA THR A 98 8.75 -15.49 -5.22
C THR A 98 8.04 -16.47 -6.15
N ALA A 99 6.87 -16.09 -6.64
CA ALA A 99 6.10 -16.90 -7.57
C ALA A 99 6.82 -17.13 -8.91
N GLN A 100 7.50 -16.10 -9.44
CA GLN A 100 8.31 -16.21 -10.66
C GLN A 100 9.53 -17.14 -10.50
N ALA A 101 10.04 -17.26 -9.27
CA ALA A 101 11.16 -18.13 -8.96
C ALA A 101 10.74 -19.61 -8.73
N ASP A 102 9.44 -19.92 -8.71
CA ASP A 102 8.96 -21.31 -8.58
C ASP A 102 9.34 -22.10 -9.83
N PRO A 103 9.98 -23.31 -9.68
CA PRO A 103 10.37 -24.13 -10.80
C PRO A 103 9.20 -24.69 -11.62
N ASP A 104 7.98 -24.79 -11.06
CA ASP A 104 6.75 -25.07 -11.80
C ASP A 104 5.94 -23.75 -11.98
N PRO A 105 5.87 -23.18 -13.20
CA PRO A 105 5.17 -21.94 -13.44
C PRO A 105 3.68 -21.96 -13.08
N TRP A 106 3.03 -23.12 -13.13
CA TRP A 106 1.64 -23.27 -12.68
C TRP A 106 1.53 -23.14 -11.16
N ASN A 107 2.46 -23.75 -10.42
CA ASN A 107 2.52 -23.58 -8.96
C ASN A 107 2.81 -22.11 -8.60
N GLY A 108 3.74 -21.46 -9.31
CA GLY A 108 4.02 -20.04 -9.14
C GLY A 108 2.77 -19.18 -9.34
N PHE A 109 2.08 -19.35 -10.47
CA PHE A 109 0.85 -18.61 -10.79
C PHE A 109 -0.24 -18.81 -9.71
N THR A 110 -0.55 -20.06 -9.37
CA THR A 110 -1.59 -20.36 -8.37
C THR A 110 -1.18 -19.97 -6.95
N GLY A 111 0.11 -20.08 -6.64
CA GLY A 111 0.72 -19.65 -5.39
C GLY A 111 0.59 -18.14 -5.19
N TYR A 112 0.87 -17.36 -6.24
CA TYR A 112 0.66 -15.90 -6.22
C TYR A 112 -0.78 -15.52 -5.93
N ILE A 113 -1.74 -16.10 -6.63
CA ILE A 113 -3.17 -15.83 -6.40
C ILE A 113 -3.53 -16.10 -4.94
N ARG A 114 -3.13 -17.26 -4.39
CA ARG A 114 -3.41 -17.60 -2.98
C ARG A 114 -2.76 -16.62 -2.02
N ALA A 115 -1.50 -16.24 -2.26
CA ALA A 115 -0.76 -15.30 -1.41
C ALA A 115 -1.46 -13.94 -1.37
N VAL A 116 -1.82 -13.37 -2.53
CA VAL A 116 -2.48 -12.06 -2.62
C VAL A 116 -3.86 -12.08 -1.95
N CYS A 117 -4.67 -13.11 -2.19
CA CYS A 117 -5.97 -13.24 -1.55
C CYS A 117 -5.85 -13.44 -0.02
N SER A 118 -4.81 -14.14 0.45
CA SER A 118 -4.51 -14.25 1.88
C SER A 118 -4.12 -12.91 2.50
N MET A 119 -3.39 -12.07 1.77
CA MET A 119 -3.08 -10.71 2.22
C MET A 119 -4.34 -9.84 2.33
N GLN A 120 -5.33 -9.98 1.43
CA GLN A 120 -6.63 -9.31 1.55
C GLN A 120 -7.39 -9.76 2.81
N VAL A 121 -7.37 -11.06 3.14
CA VAL A 121 -7.99 -11.58 4.37
C VAL A 121 -7.32 -11.00 5.61
N ALA A 122 -6.00 -10.93 5.61
CA ALA A 122 -5.23 -10.42 6.75
C ALA A 122 -5.41 -8.90 6.99
N ASN A 123 -5.79 -8.14 5.95
CA ASN A 123 -5.90 -6.69 6.03
C ASN A 123 -6.99 -6.18 5.09
N ARG A 124 -8.14 -5.77 5.65
CA ARG A 124 -9.29 -5.26 4.90
C ARG A 124 -8.93 -4.01 4.07
N GLY A 125 -8.19 -3.07 4.65
CA GLY A 125 -7.75 -1.88 3.93
C GLY A 125 -6.83 -2.21 2.75
N PHE A 126 -6.07 -3.31 2.83
CA PHE A 126 -5.29 -3.79 1.69
C PHE A 126 -6.19 -4.39 0.60
N ALA A 127 -7.31 -5.03 0.96
CA ALA A 127 -8.30 -5.46 -0.03
C ALA A 127 -8.84 -4.25 -0.81
N ASP A 128 -9.18 -3.15 -0.11
CA ASP A 128 -9.61 -1.90 -0.74
C ASP A 128 -8.49 -1.30 -1.62
N VAL A 129 -7.24 -1.27 -1.12
CA VAL A 129 -6.08 -0.78 -1.88
C VAL A 129 -5.87 -1.57 -3.18
N LEU A 130 -6.10 -2.88 -3.21
CA LEU A 130 -5.94 -3.69 -4.43
C LEU A 130 -7.09 -3.52 -5.42
N THR A 131 -8.28 -3.12 -4.98
CA THR A 131 -9.49 -3.00 -5.81
C THR A 131 -9.86 -1.56 -6.14
N MET A 132 -9.12 -0.58 -5.61
CA MET A 132 -9.28 0.85 -5.89
C MET A 132 -7.96 1.44 -6.37
N THR A 133 -7.99 2.57 -7.06
CA THR A 133 -6.79 3.30 -7.49
C THR A 133 -6.67 4.63 -6.74
N PHE A 134 -5.42 5.03 -6.46
CA PHE A 134 -5.08 6.23 -5.70
C PHE A 134 -4.01 7.03 -6.45
N PRO A 135 -4.37 7.76 -7.54
CA PRO A 135 -3.38 8.39 -8.41
C PRO A 135 -2.42 9.36 -7.69
N ALA A 136 -2.83 9.92 -6.56
CA ALA A 136 -1.98 10.79 -5.75
C ALA A 136 -1.07 10.04 -4.77
N ALA A 137 -1.28 8.73 -4.53
CA ALA A 137 -0.41 7.87 -3.72
C ALA A 137 0.69 7.26 -4.61
N ALA A 138 1.68 8.08 -4.98
CA ALA A 138 2.65 7.75 -6.03
C ALA A 138 3.46 6.49 -5.74
N HIS A 139 3.90 6.28 -4.49
CA HIS A 139 4.69 5.11 -4.12
C HIS A 139 3.84 3.82 -4.16
N LEU A 140 2.60 3.90 -3.70
CA LEU A 140 1.65 2.79 -3.75
C LEU A 140 1.38 2.36 -5.21
N GLU A 141 1.13 3.31 -6.10
CA GLU A 141 0.89 3.04 -7.53
C GLU A 141 2.15 2.50 -8.23
N GLU A 142 3.35 2.98 -7.87
CA GLU A 142 4.60 2.42 -8.38
C GLU A 142 4.78 0.94 -7.99
N GLN A 143 4.53 0.59 -6.73
CA GLN A 143 4.62 -0.81 -6.28
C GLN A 143 3.55 -1.67 -6.93
N ARG A 144 2.33 -1.13 -7.12
CA ARG A 144 1.27 -1.81 -7.85
C ARG A 144 1.70 -2.12 -9.29
N ALA A 145 2.25 -1.15 -10.00
CA ALA A 145 2.73 -1.34 -11.36
C ALA A 145 3.82 -2.41 -11.46
N ARG A 146 4.75 -2.45 -10.49
CA ARG A 146 5.79 -3.49 -10.41
C ARG A 146 5.19 -4.89 -10.22
N ALA A 147 4.26 -5.04 -9.27
CA ALA A 147 3.60 -6.32 -9.03
C ALA A 147 2.77 -6.76 -10.23
N TYR A 148 2.09 -5.82 -10.90
CA TYR A 148 1.34 -6.09 -12.12
C TYR A 148 2.24 -6.60 -13.26
N GLN A 149 3.38 -5.98 -13.50
CA GLN A 149 4.35 -6.49 -14.49
C GLN A 149 4.83 -7.91 -14.13
N GLY A 150 5.09 -8.16 -12.85
CA GLY A 150 5.41 -9.50 -12.37
C GLY A 150 4.29 -10.51 -12.64
N PHE A 151 3.04 -10.12 -12.45
CA PHE A 151 1.88 -10.96 -12.70
C PHE A 151 1.69 -11.28 -14.20
N LEU A 152 1.91 -10.33 -15.10
CA LEU A 152 1.87 -10.59 -16.54
C LEU A 152 2.85 -11.70 -16.94
N HIS A 153 4.06 -11.69 -16.40
CA HIS A 153 5.04 -12.78 -16.64
C HIS A 153 4.55 -14.13 -16.11
N LEU A 154 3.87 -14.15 -14.94
CA LEU A 154 3.28 -15.40 -14.39
C LEU A 154 2.18 -15.94 -15.29
N ILE A 155 1.33 -15.09 -15.87
CA ILE A 155 0.29 -15.50 -16.85
C ILE A 155 0.95 -16.20 -18.04
N GLU A 156 1.93 -15.55 -18.68
CA GLU A 156 2.60 -16.08 -19.87
C GLU A 156 3.30 -17.42 -19.56
N ALA A 157 4.03 -17.48 -18.45
CA ALA A 157 4.71 -18.72 -18.03
C ALA A 157 3.71 -19.85 -17.74
N ALA A 158 2.60 -19.56 -17.06
CA ALA A 158 1.56 -20.56 -16.75
C ALA A 158 0.83 -21.05 -18.02
N LYS A 159 0.53 -20.14 -18.97
CA LYS A 159 -0.04 -20.50 -20.27
C LYS A 159 0.89 -21.41 -21.07
N ALA A 160 2.20 -21.13 -21.06
CA ALA A 160 3.20 -21.96 -21.74
C ALA A 160 3.23 -23.41 -21.23
N THR A 161 2.82 -23.68 -19.99
CA THR A 161 2.69 -25.05 -19.47
C THR A 161 1.48 -25.81 -20.04
N GLY A 162 0.52 -25.13 -20.67
CA GLY A 162 -0.77 -25.67 -21.07
C GLY A 162 -1.74 -25.93 -19.92
N LYS A 163 -1.38 -25.59 -18.66
CA LYS A 163 -2.24 -25.79 -17.49
C LYS A 163 -3.20 -24.61 -17.26
N LEU A 164 -2.82 -23.39 -17.64
CA LEU A 164 -3.69 -22.22 -17.62
C LEU A 164 -4.50 -22.15 -18.92
N ARG A 165 -5.81 -21.90 -18.79
CA ARG A 165 -6.70 -21.71 -19.95
C ARG A 165 -6.19 -20.58 -20.86
N PRO A 166 -6.24 -20.74 -22.21
CA PRO A 166 -5.66 -19.77 -23.14
C PRO A 166 -6.37 -18.41 -23.17
N ASP A 167 -7.68 -18.39 -22.84
CA ASP A 167 -8.51 -17.20 -22.81
C ASP A 167 -8.46 -16.44 -21.47
N PHE A 168 -7.63 -16.86 -20.50
CA PHE A 168 -7.37 -16.10 -19.28
C PHE A 168 -6.64 -14.78 -19.64
N VAL A 169 -7.11 -13.68 -19.07
CA VAL A 169 -6.52 -12.34 -19.23
C VAL A 169 -6.24 -11.71 -17.85
N ASP A 170 -5.45 -10.66 -17.83
CA ASP A 170 -5.08 -9.96 -16.59
C ASP A 170 -6.29 -9.35 -15.86
N GLN A 171 -7.32 -8.91 -16.60
CA GLN A 171 -8.58 -8.44 -16.04
C GLN A 171 -9.28 -9.49 -15.15
N ASP A 172 -9.09 -10.79 -15.42
CA ASP A 172 -9.66 -11.87 -14.60
C ASP A 172 -9.11 -11.82 -13.17
N MET A 173 -7.86 -11.38 -12.99
CA MET A 173 -7.30 -11.18 -11.66
C MET A 173 -7.96 -10.04 -10.91
N VAL A 174 -8.26 -8.94 -11.59
CA VAL A 174 -8.95 -7.80 -10.97
C VAL A 174 -10.35 -8.22 -10.52
N VAL A 175 -11.09 -8.92 -11.39
CA VAL A 175 -12.43 -9.47 -11.06
C VAL A 175 -12.35 -10.44 -9.88
N LEU A 176 -11.33 -11.30 -9.85
CA LEU A 176 -11.10 -12.22 -8.72
C LEU A 176 -10.87 -11.44 -7.41
N LEU A 177 -10.01 -10.41 -7.43
CA LEU A 177 -9.69 -9.61 -6.25
C LEU A 177 -10.91 -8.86 -5.73
N MET A 178 -11.74 -8.30 -6.62
CA MET A 178 -13.01 -7.65 -6.26
C MET A 178 -14.00 -8.65 -5.66
N ALA A 179 -14.14 -9.83 -6.26
CA ALA A 179 -15.01 -10.89 -5.74
C ALA A 179 -14.56 -11.36 -4.36
N ASN A 180 -13.24 -11.53 -4.16
CA ASN A 180 -12.66 -11.94 -2.89
C ASN A 180 -12.83 -10.87 -1.80
N ALA A 181 -12.63 -9.59 -2.13
CA ALA A 181 -12.89 -8.47 -1.22
C ALA A 181 -14.36 -8.41 -0.80
N GLY A 182 -15.30 -8.63 -1.75
CA GLY A 182 -16.73 -8.73 -1.47
C GLY A 182 -17.07 -9.89 -0.52
N VAL A 183 -16.49 -11.07 -0.75
CA VAL A 183 -16.67 -12.24 0.14
C VAL A 183 -16.08 -11.97 1.53
N ILE A 184 -14.89 -11.40 1.63
CA ILE A 184 -14.27 -11.02 2.92
C ILE A 184 -15.18 -10.05 3.68
N THR A 185 -15.70 -9.04 2.99
CA THR A 185 -16.60 -8.04 3.60
C THR A 185 -17.91 -8.66 4.08
N ALA A 186 -18.53 -9.52 3.28
CA ALA A 186 -19.79 -10.16 3.61
C ALA A 186 -19.67 -11.27 4.67
N ALA A 187 -18.60 -12.07 4.61
CA ALA A 187 -18.38 -13.17 5.55
C ALA A 187 -17.89 -12.69 6.91
N GLY A 188 -17.09 -11.61 6.96
CA GLY A 188 -16.49 -11.10 8.18
C GLY A 188 -15.75 -12.20 8.95
N ASN A 189 -15.85 -12.16 10.27
CA ASN A 189 -15.29 -13.18 11.15
C ASN A 189 -16.19 -14.42 11.30
N THR A 190 -17.40 -14.40 10.70
CA THR A 190 -18.39 -15.48 10.86
C THR A 190 -18.06 -16.70 10.01
N ALA A 191 -17.47 -16.48 8.83
CA ALA A 191 -17.11 -17.56 7.91
C ALA A 191 -15.72 -17.31 7.30
N PRO A 192 -14.63 -17.42 8.11
CA PRO A 192 -13.28 -17.02 7.70
C PRO A 192 -12.72 -17.82 6.52
N ASP A 193 -13.17 -19.06 6.32
CA ASP A 193 -12.68 -19.92 5.23
C ASP A 193 -13.33 -19.65 3.87
N SER A 194 -14.30 -18.71 3.79
CA SER A 194 -15.03 -18.41 2.56
C SER A 194 -14.11 -17.93 1.44
N SER A 195 -13.13 -17.09 1.75
CA SER A 195 -12.13 -16.61 0.81
C SER A 195 -11.31 -17.75 0.22
N ALA A 196 -10.74 -18.61 1.07
CA ALA A 196 -9.92 -19.74 0.62
C ALA A 196 -10.71 -20.69 -0.30
N ARG A 197 -12.01 -20.91 0.01
CA ARG A 197 -12.88 -21.74 -0.80
C ARG A 197 -13.21 -21.09 -2.16
N LEU A 198 -13.51 -19.78 -2.19
CA LEU A 198 -13.70 -19.04 -3.44
C LEU A 198 -12.46 -19.14 -4.34
N VAL A 199 -11.29 -18.87 -3.78
CA VAL A 199 -10.01 -18.91 -4.50
C VAL A 199 -9.75 -20.31 -5.07
N ALA A 200 -10.04 -21.36 -4.31
CA ALA A 200 -9.89 -22.74 -4.79
C ALA A 200 -10.81 -23.03 -5.98
N TYR A 201 -12.07 -22.59 -5.97
CA TYR A 201 -12.99 -22.71 -7.10
C TYR A 201 -12.49 -21.96 -8.34
N LEU A 202 -12.02 -20.72 -8.17
CA LEU A 202 -11.54 -19.91 -9.27
C LEU A 202 -10.27 -20.51 -9.90
N ILE A 203 -9.32 -20.98 -9.10
CA ILE A 203 -8.12 -21.67 -9.61
C ILE A 203 -8.52 -22.91 -10.43
N GLN A 204 -9.51 -23.70 -9.99
CA GLN A 204 -10.01 -24.84 -10.76
C GLN A 204 -10.65 -24.37 -12.08
N ALA A 205 -11.43 -23.26 -12.06
CA ALA A 205 -12.00 -22.69 -13.27
C ALA A 205 -10.97 -22.15 -14.26
N PHE A 206 -9.78 -21.77 -13.79
CA PHE A 206 -8.68 -21.30 -14.63
C PHE A 206 -7.86 -22.45 -15.25
N THR A 207 -8.00 -23.67 -14.74
CA THR A 207 -7.24 -24.83 -15.21
C THR A 207 -7.73 -25.27 -16.59
N ALA A 208 -6.80 -25.49 -17.53
CA ALA A 208 -7.08 -26.09 -18.85
C ALA A 208 -7.09 -27.62 -18.78
N PRO A 209 -7.79 -28.31 -19.72
CA PRO A 209 -8.71 -27.77 -20.70
C PRO A 209 -10.07 -27.43 -20.09
N GLN A 210 -10.74 -26.41 -20.65
CA GLN A 210 -12.09 -26.05 -20.28
C GLN A 210 -13.07 -26.36 -21.43
N PRO A 211 -14.28 -26.84 -21.14
CA PRO A 211 -15.24 -27.25 -22.17
C PRO A 211 -15.91 -26.06 -22.88
N ALA A 212 -15.85 -24.86 -22.29
CA ALA A 212 -16.48 -23.66 -22.83
C ALA A 212 -15.56 -22.45 -22.72
N THR A 213 -15.70 -21.55 -23.70
CA THR A 213 -15.06 -20.22 -23.66
C THR A 213 -15.78 -19.31 -22.67
N LEU A 214 -15.04 -18.38 -22.05
CA LEU A 214 -15.62 -17.33 -21.23
C LEU A 214 -16.31 -16.27 -22.10
N PRO A 215 -17.26 -15.52 -21.56
CA PRO A 215 -17.66 -14.24 -22.11
C PRO A 215 -16.42 -13.34 -22.31
N PRO A 216 -16.50 -12.33 -23.21
CA PRO A 216 -15.39 -11.39 -23.35
C PRO A 216 -15.07 -10.72 -21.99
N PRO A 217 -13.79 -10.43 -21.74
CA PRO A 217 -13.40 -9.75 -20.52
C PRO A 217 -14.03 -8.36 -20.44
N PRO A 218 -14.14 -7.76 -19.24
CA PRO A 218 -14.54 -6.37 -19.10
C PRO A 218 -13.61 -5.46 -19.89
N ASP A 219 -14.17 -4.37 -20.41
CA ASP A 219 -13.37 -3.31 -21.02
C ASP A 219 -12.36 -2.76 -19.99
N PRO A 220 -11.05 -2.66 -20.33
CA PRO A 220 -10.02 -2.22 -19.38
C PRO A 220 -10.29 -0.83 -18.79
N ASP A 221 -10.78 0.12 -19.62
CA ASP A 221 -11.07 1.49 -19.16
C ASP A 221 -12.30 1.50 -18.24
N ALA A 222 -13.34 0.72 -18.56
CA ALA A 222 -14.50 0.58 -17.68
C ALA A 222 -14.11 -0.05 -16.34
N LEU A 223 -13.22 -1.04 -16.34
CA LEU A 223 -12.73 -1.67 -15.12
C LEU A 223 -11.87 -0.70 -14.29
N ALA A 224 -11.00 0.07 -14.93
CA ALA A 224 -10.22 1.12 -14.28
C ALA A 224 -11.13 2.20 -13.65
N HIS A 225 -12.19 2.62 -14.33
CA HIS A 225 -13.18 3.55 -13.76
C HIS A 225 -13.90 2.96 -12.54
N ALA A 226 -14.27 1.68 -12.58
CA ALA A 226 -14.85 1.02 -11.41
C ALA A 226 -13.89 0.99 -10.22
N MET A 227 -12.59 0.79 -10.45
CA MET A 227 -11.55 0.83 -9.42
C MET A 227 -11.30 2.25 -8.86
N LEU A 228 -11.64 3.30 -9.60
CA LEU A 228 -11.59 4.68 -9.12
C LEU A 228 -12.81 5.04 -8.24
N GLY A 229 -13.79 4.16 -8.12
CA GLY A 229 -15.05 4.45 -7.42
C GLY A 229 -15.90 5.52 -8.14
N LEU A 230 -15.61 5.77 -9.41
CA LEU A 230 -16.38 6.70 -10.24
C LEU A 230 -17.61 5.96 -10.76
N ASP A 231 -18.77 6.25 -10.19
CA ASP A 231 -20.04 5.72 -10.71
C ASP A 231 -20.22 6.11 -12.18
N CYS A 232 -20.62 5.13 -13.01
CA CYS A 232 -20.98 5.35 -14.43
C CYS A 232 -22.15 6.32 -14.65
N ALA A 233 -22.63 7.01 -13.61
CA ALA A 233 -23.74 7.95 -13.66
C ALA A 233 -23.41 9.29 -14.32
N ASP A 234 -22.11 9.65 -14.44
CA ASP A 234 -21.70 10.99 -14.89
C ASP A 234 -21.31 11.07 -16.38
N THR A 235 -21.39 9.97 -17.12
CA THR A 235 -21.05 9.94 -18.56
C THR A 235 -22.26 10.11 -19.49
N ARG A 236 -23.44 10.49 -18.95
CA ARG A 236 -24.62 10.86 -19.74
C ARG A 236 -25.05 12.29 -19.46
N LYS A 237 -24.26 13.26 -19.88
CA LYS A 237 -24.71 14.63 -20.15
C LYS A 237 -24.17 15.11 -21.49
#